data_28eb9c1fde11d86f1a2c627151cdc7e5
#
_entry.id   28eb9c1fde11d86f1a2c627151cdc7e5
#
_cell.length_a   1.000
_cell.length_b   1.000
_cell.length_c   1.000
_cell.angle_alpha   90.00
_cell.angle_beta   90.00
_cell.angle_gamma   90.00
#
_symmetry.space_group_name_H-M   'P 1'
#
loop_
_entity.id
_entity.type
_entity.pdbx_description
1 polymer ?
#
loop_
_entity_poly.entity_id
_entity_poly.type
_entity_poly.pdbx_seq_one_letter_code
_entity_poly.pdbx_strand_id
1 'polypeptide(L)'
;MWLRLVGMPERDTCDLLCLDLPKAEAVRASLPGPERLEASALPFKALTDPTRLAVVLSLAEGGSCCVCDLAWIVGREEKLVSHHARQLKQLGVARSRKDGRMVMYELTELGTQLAAVARGLVGTPA
;
A
#
# COMPACT_ATOMS: atom_id res chain seq x y z
N MET A 1 16.89 -20.57 -9.46
CA MET A 1 15.97 -19.92 -9.40
C MET A 1 14.95 -20.44 -8.57
N TRP A 2 14.39 -19.84 -8.03
CA TRP A 2 13.54 -20.35 -7.12
C TRP A 2 12.33 -20.92 -7.68
N LEU A 3 12.34 -20.95 -8.91
CA LEU A 3 11.22 -21.52 -9.45
C LEU A 3 11.12 -22.90 -9.09
N ARG A 4 12.19 -23.49 -8.68
CA ARG A 4 12.04 -24.82 -8.33
C ARG A 4 11.13 -24.85 -7.16
N LEU A 5 11.15 -23.83 -6.38
CA LEU A 5 10.22 -23.81 -5.37
C LEU A 5 8.91 -23.88 -5.90
N VAL A 6 8.74 -23.20 -6.97
CA VAL A 6 7.50 -23.17 -7.61
C VAL A 6 7.14 -24.52 -8.08
N GLY A 7 8.09 -25.16 -8.66
CA GLY A 7 7.81 -26.45 -9.22
C GLY A 7 7.75 -27.53 -8.18
N MET A 8 8.20 -27.26 -6.99
CA MET A 8 8.24 -28.25 -6.02
C MET A 8 6.90 -28.57 -5.55
N PRO A 9 6.56 -29.78 -5.52
CA PRO A 9 5.28 -30.18 -5.01
C PRO A 9 5.35 -30.28 -3.51
N GLU A 10 5.83 -29.23 -2.93
CA GLU A 10 5.88 -29.23 -1.52
C GLU A 10 4.48 -29.20 -1.02
N ARG A 11 4.15 -30.06 -0.11
CA ARG A 11 2.81 -30.09 0.40
C ARG A 11 2.62 -29.09 1.48
N ASP A 12 1.63 -28.25 1.32
CA ASP A 12 1.31 -27.24 2.31
C ASP A 12 0.26 -27.72 3.29
N THR A 13 0.09 -29.03 3.38
CA THR A 13 -0.90 -29.60 4.32
C THR A 13 -0.20 -30.53 5.27
N CYS A 14 -0.71 -30.62 6.47
CA CYS A 14 -0.16 -31.50 7.49
C CYS A 14 -0.51 -32.94 7.16
N ASP A 15 0.39 -33.87 7.49
CA ASP A 15 0.15 -35.28 7.26
C ASP A 15 -0.74 -35.91 8.30
N LEU A 16 -1.02 -35.23 9.37
CA LEU A 16 -1.92 -35.74 10.40
C LEU A 16 -2.72 -34.60 11.00
N LEU A 17 -3.73 -34.95 11.74
CA LEU A 17 -4.57 -33.97 12.37
C LEU A 17 -3.78 -33.35 13.52
N CYS A 18 -3.36 -32.12 13.35
CA CYS A 18 -2.49 -31.45 14.30
C CYS A 18 -3.06 -30.16 14.86
N LEU A 19 -4.36 -30.00 14.83
CA LEU A 19 -5.01 -28.79 15.32
C LEU A 19 -4.85 -28.66 16.84
N ASP A 20 -4.23 -27.56 17.25
CA ASP A 20 -4.16 -27.20 18.66
C ASP A 20 -5.35 -26.30 18.91
N LEU A 21 -6.45 -26.88 19.30
CA LEU A 21 -7.71 -26.18 19.41
C LEU A 21 -7.71 -25.03 20.41
N PRO A 22 -7.17 -25.18 21.62
CA PRO A 22 -7.16 -24.05 22.55
C PRO A 22 -6.40 -22.84 22.00
N LYS A 23 -5.25 -23.08 21.35
CA LYS A 23 -4.46 -22.00 20.76
C LYS A 23 -5.22 -21.39 19.59
N ALA A 24 -5.79 -22.25 18.74
CA ALA A 24 -6.49 -21.79 17.55
C ALA A 24 -7.69 -20.93 17.93
N GLU A 25 -8.43 -21.33 18.95
CA GLU A 25 -9.59 -20.57 19.40
C GLU A 25 -9.17 -19.24 20.02
N ALA A 26 -8.10 -19.22 20.77
CA ALA A 26 -7.60 -17.99 21.37
C ALA A 26 -7.16 -16.99 20.30
N VAL A 27 -6.44 -17.46 19.29
CA VAL A 27 -6.01 -16.61 18.19
C VAL A 27 -7.21 -16.10 17.40
N ARG A 28 -8.16 -17.00 17.12
CA ARG A 28 -9.36 -16.63 16.37
C ARG A 28 -10.15 -15.54 17.09
N ALA A 29 -10.25 -15.67 18.41
CA ALA A 29 -10.97 -14.67 19.20
C ALA A 29 -10.29 -13.30 19.20
N SER A 30 -8.98 -13.26 18.94
CA SER A 30 -8.25 -12.00 18.91
C SER A 30 -8.35 -11.29 17.57
N LEU A 31 -8.84 -11.96 16.53
CA LEU A 31 -8.91 -11.34 15.22
C LEU A 31 -10.10 -10.40 15.10
N PRO A 32 -9.94 -9.32 14.36
CA PRO A 32 -11.11 -8.48 14.03
C PRO A 32 -12.08 -9.26 13.17
N GLY A 33 -13.32 -8.83 13.12
CA GLY A 33 -14.32 -9.47 12.28
C GLY A 33 -14.01 -9.26 10.79
N PRO A 34 -14.69 -10.03 9.92
CA PRO A 34 -14.42 -9.99 8.48
C PRO A 34 -14.56 -8.62 7.86
N GLU A 35 -15.57 -7.85 8.29
CA GLU A 35 -15.81 -6.53 7.72
C GLU A 35 -14.67 -5.56 8.05
N ARG A 36 -14.17 -5.64 9.28
CA ARG A 36 -13.06 -4.79 9.67
C ARG A 36 -11.77 -5.19 8.96
N LEU A 37 -11.56 -6.48 8.77
CA LEU A 37 -10.41 -6.96 8.05
C LEU A 37 -10.44 -6.48 6.60
N GLU A 38 -11.61 -6.56 5.96
CA GLU A 38 -11.77 -6.13 4.59
C GLU A 38 -11.50 -4.63 4.44
N ALA A 39 -12.13 -3.84 5.31
CA ALA A 39 -11.96 -2.40 5.27
C ALA A 39 -10.52 -1.99 5.57
N SER A 40 -9.86 -2.69 6.49
CA SER A 40 -8.48 -2.36 6.86
C SER A 40 -7.47 -2.78 5.81
N ALA A 41 -7.79 -3.82 5.06
CA ALA A 41 -6.88 -4.32 4.03
C ALA A 41 -6.87 -3.41 2.79
N LEU A 42 -8.00 -2.80 2.49
CA LEU A 42 -8.15 -2.03 1.25
C LEU A 42 -7.10 -0.93 1.05
N PRO A 43 -6.79 -0.10 2.04
CA PRO A 43 -5.79 0.96 1.82
C PRO A 43 -4.41 0.46 1.44
N PHE A 44 -4.08 -0.80 1.76
CA PHE A 44 -2.76 -1.32 1.40
C PHE A 44 -2.58 -1.44 -0.11
N LYS A 45 -3.65 -1.36 -0.89
CA LYS A 45 -3.55 -1.31 -2.34
C LYS A 45 -2.72 -0.13 -2.81
N ALA A 46 -2.61 0.90 -1.98
CA ALA A 46 -1.80 2.06 -2.30
C ALA A 46 -0.34 1.68 -2.51
N LEU A 47 0.11 0.60 -1.91
CA LEU A 47 1.51 0.20 -1.92
C LEU A 47 1.82 -0.96 -2.86
N THR A 48 0.83 -1.45 -3.60
CA THR A 48 1.01 -2.68 -4.39
C THR A 48 1.42 -2.46 -5.84
N ASP A 49 1.53 -1.21 -6.25
CA ASP A 49 2.01 -0.87 -7.58
C ASP A 49 3.25 0.03 -7.44
N PRO A 50 4.34 -0.26 -8.15
CA PRO A 50 5.57 0.52 -7.97
C PRO A 50 5.42 2.01 -8.25
N THR A 51 4.64 2.38 -9.27
CA THR A 51 4.45 3.79 -9.58
C THR A 51 3.62 4.47 -8.49
N ARG A 52 2.58 3.80 -8.03
CA ARG A 52 1.74 4.34 -6.97
C ARG A 52 2.52 4.46 -5.67
N LEU A 53 3.37 3.46 -5.38
CA LEU A 53 4.25 3.52 -4.22
C LEU A 53 5.19 4.72 -4.32
N ALA A 54 5.77 4.95 -5.51
CA ALA A 54 6.65 6.09 -5.71
C ALA A 54 5.91 7.42 -5.46
N VAL A 55 4.64 7.49 -5.87
CA VAL A 55 3.83 8.68 -5.62
C VAL A 55 3.61 8.89 -4.13
N VAL A 56 3.30 7.82 -3.41
CA VAL A 56 3.11 7.90 -1.96
C VAL A 56 4.38 8.41 -1.28
N LEU A 57 5.52 7.85 -1.64
CA LEU A 57 6.79 8.26 -1.05
C LEU A 57 7.15 9.70 -1.43
N SER A 58 6.80 10.11 -2.65
CA SER A 58 7.03 11.48 -3.09
C SER A 58 6.21 12.47 -2.26
N LEU A 59 4.97 12.13 -1.99
CA LEU A 59 4.12 12.99 -1.18
C LEU A 59 4.60 13.03 0.27
N ALA A 60 5.11 11.91 0.77
CA ALA A 60 5.65 11.89 2.13
C ALA A 60 6.84 12.82 2.25
N GLU A 61 7.66 12.87 1.21
CA GLU A 61 8.85 13.70 1.23
C GLU A 61 8.54 15.16 0.92
N GLY A 62 7.71 15.40 -0.05
CA GLY A 62 7.43 16.75 -0.54
C GLY A 62 6.29 17.49 0.13
N GLY A 63 5.46 16.77 0.84
CA GLY A 63 4.30 17.35 1.51
C GLY A 63 3.13 17.50 0.56
N SER A 64 3.07 18.60 -0.15
CA SER A 64 1.97 18.88 -1.08
C SER A 64 2.56 19.07 -2.46
N CYS A 65 2.09 18.28 -3.42
CA CYS A 65 2.63 18.33 -4.78
C CYS A 65 1.50 18.32 -5.80
N CYS A 66 1.68 19.06 -6.89
CA CYS A 66 0.74 18.95 -8.00
C CYS A 66 1.10 17.74 -8.85
N VAL A 67 0.20 17.37 -9.74
CA VAL A 67 0.42 16.20 -10.59
C VAL A 67 1.62 16.38 -11.51
N CYS A 68 1.87 17.60 -11.97
CA CYS A 68 3.03 17.87 -12.82
C CYS A 68 4.32 17.56 -12.10
N ASP A 69 4.43 17.99 -10.84
CA ASP A 69 5.61 17.73 -10.05
C ASP A 69 5.76 16.23 -9.80
N LEU A 70 4.66 15.57 -9.46
CA LEU A 70 4.71 14.13 -9.21
C LEU A 70 5.16 13.36 -10.45
N ALA A 71 4.64 13.75 -11.62
CA ALA A 71 5.01 13.09 -12.86
C ALA A 71 6.50 13.24 -13.14
N TRP A 72 7.03 14.44 -12.91
CA TRP A 72 8.44 14.69 -13.10
C TRP A 72 9.28 13.87 -12.12
N ILE A 73 8.87 13.86 -10.86
CA ILE A 73 9.61 13.15 -9.82
C ILE A 73 9.67 11.64 -10.11
N VAL A 74 8.53 11.04 -10.44
CA VAL A 74 8.50 9.60 -10.64
C VAL A 74 8.90 9.19 -12.05
N GLY A 75 9.05 10.15 -12.96
CA GLY A 75 9.49 9.86 -14.31
C GLY A 75 8.47 9.13 -15.17
N ARG A 76 7.20 9.42 -14.97
CA ARG A 76 6.13 8.79 -15.73
C ARG A 76 5.19 9.84 -16.29
N GLU A 77 4.39 9.41 -17.25
CA GLU A 77 3.44 10.28 -17.92
C GLU A 77 2.42 10.87 -16.96
N GLU A 78 2.09 12.14 -17.17
CA GLU A 78 1.16 12.85 -16.28
C GLU A 78 -0.19 12.17 -16.16
N LYS A 79 -0.69 11.64 -17.28
CA LYS A 79 -1.98 10.97 -17.27
C LYS A 79 -1.98 9.74 -16.38
N LEU A 80 -0.91 8.96 -16.42
CA LEU A 80 -0.78 7.78 -15.59
C LEU A 80 -0.67 8.17 -14.13
N VAL A 81 0.15 9.17 -13.83
CA VAL A 81 0.35 9.63 -12.47
C VAL A 81 -0.95 10.20 -11.90
N SER A 82 -1.68 10.94 -12.72
CA SER A 82 -2.98 11.47 -12.32
C SER A 82 -3.95 10.34 -11.95
N HIS A 83 -3.92 9.27 -12.74
CA HIS A 83 -4.77 8.10 -12.47
C HIS A 83 -4.41 7.49 -11.11
N HIS A 84 -3.12 7.32 -10.84
CA HIS A 84 -2.68 6.77 -9.56
C HIS A 84 -3.01 7.69 -8.40
N ALA A 85 -2.87 8.99 -8.59
CA ALA A 85 -3.19 9.95 -7.53
C ALA A 85 -4.67 9.90 -7.17
N ARG A 86 -5.53 9.75 -8.19
CA ARG A 86 -6.96 9.63 -7.94
C ARG A 86 -7.29 8.33 -7.20
N GLN A 87 -6.57 7.25 -7.52
CA GLN A 87 -6.76 5.99 -6.80
C GLN A 87 -6.36 6.14 -5.34
N LEU A 88 -5.28 6.84 -5.06
CA LEU A 88 -4.86 7.09 -3.69
C LEU A 88 -5.93 7.88 -2.95
N LYS A 89 -6.55 8.82 -3.63
CA LYS A 89 -7.63 9.61 -3.03
C LYS A 89 -8.83 8.71 -2.71
N GLN A 90 -9.18 7.82 -3.63
CA GLN A 90 -10.30 6.91 -3.43
C GLN A 90 -10.04 5.95 -2.28
N LEU A 91 -8.80 5.58 -2.05
CA LEU A 91 -8.42 4.69 -0.97
C LEU A 91 -8.31 5.40 0.38
N GLY A 92 -8.48 6.71 0.40
CA GLY A 92 -8.35 7.49 1.63
C GLY A 92 -6.91 7.74 2.04
N VAL A 93 -5.96 7.45 1.15
CA VAL A 93 -4.53 7.59 1.42
C VAL A 93 -4.04 9.01 1.11
N ALA A 94 -4.70 9.68 0.20
CA ALA A 94 -4.37 11.05 -0.17
C ALA A 94 -5.63 11.88 -0.26
N ARG A 95 -5.45 13.18 -0.21
CA ARG A 95 -6.54 14.12 -0.49
C ARG A 95 -6.02 15.16 -1.46
N SER A 96 -6.94 15.83 -2.13
CA SER A 96 -6.57 16.85 -3.11
C SER A 96 -7.31 18.13 -2.80
N ARG A 97 -6.72 19.23 -3.23
CA ARG A 97 -7.36 20.54 -3.16
C ARG A 97 -6.95 21.36 -4.36
N LYS A 98 -7.81 22.24 -4.75
CA LYS A 98 -7.48 23.15 -5.83
C LYS A 98 -6.71 24.34 -5.28
N ASP A 99 -5.69 24.75 -6.00
CA ASP A 99 -4.91 25.91 -5.65
C ASP A 99 -4.74 26.68 -6.95
N GLY A 100 -5.68 27.60 -7.23
CA GLY A 100 -5.72 28.27 -8.51
C GLY A 100 -6.05 27.29 -9.60
N ARG A 101 -5.15 27.15 -10.57
CA ARG A 101 -5.33 26.22 -11.67
C ARG A 101 -4.68 24.86 -11.42
N MET A 102 -4.03 24.73 -10.27
CA MET A 102 -3.35 23.48 -9.94
C MET A 102 -4.20 22.64 -9.01
N VAL A 103 -4.03 21.34 -9.09
CA VAL A 103 -4.62 20.41 -8.14
C VAL A 103 -3.47 19.86 -7.32
N MET A 104 -3.49 20.12 -6.04
CA MET A 104 -2.43 19.69 -5.13
C MET A 104 -2.88 18.46 -4.38
N TYR A 105 -1.98 17.49 -4.28
CA TYR A 105 -2.23 16.27 -3.52
C TYR A 105 -1.34 16.25 -2.29
N GLU A 106 -1.86 15.67 -1.22
CA GLU A 106 -1.07 15.46 -0.01
C GLU A 106 -1.59 14.21 0.68
N LEU A 107 -0.77 13.60 1.52
CA LEU A 107 -1.18 12.39 2.22
C LEU A 107 -2.13 12.72 3.35
N THR A 108 -3.07 11.81 3.59
CA THR A 108 -3.89 11.86 4.80
C THR A 108 -3.07 11.25 5.93
N GLU A 109 -3.62 11.24 7.13
CA GLU A 109 -2.95 10.60 8.25
C GLU A 109 -2.71 9.13 7.96
N LEU A 110 -3.70 8.45 7.37
CA LEU A 110 -3.56 7.06 6.97
C LEU A 110 -2.43 6.92 5.95
N GLY A 111 -2.38 7.81 4.98
CA GLY A 111 -1.32 7.80 3.97
C GLY A 111 0.05 7.98 4.59
N THR A 112 0.16 8.85 5.58
CA THR A 112 1.42 9.07 6.28
C THR A 112 1.87 7.80 7.02
N GLN A 113 0.92 7.10 7.63
CA GLN A 113 1.23 5.84 8.31
C GLN A 113 1.71 4.78 7.31
N LEU A 114 1.03 4.68 6.17
CA LEU A 114 1.42 3.72 5.14
C LEU A 114 2.79 4.05 4.55
N ALA A 115 3.05 5.35 4.37
CA ALA A 115 4.36 5.78 3.86
C ALA A 115 5.47 5.40 4.82
N ALA A 116 5.22 5.50 6.11
CA ALA A 116 6.22 5.14 7.11
C ALA A 116 6.53 3.64 7.06
N VAL A 117 5.48 2.82 6.90
CA VAL A 117 5.66 1.37 6.76
C VAL A 117 6.49 1.07 5.50
N ALA A 118 6.13 1.71 4.39
CA ALA A 118 6.83 1.49 3.14
C ALA A 118 8.29 1.92 3.22
N ARG A 119 8.55 3.03 3.88
CA ARG A 119 9.92 3.53 4.02
C ARG A 119 10.78 2.53 4.80
N GLY A 120 10.21 1.90 5.80
CA GLY A 120 10.91 0.89 6.57
C GLY A 120 11.28 -0.33 5.75
N LEU A 121 10.49 -0.63 4.71
CA LEU A 121 10.75 -1.78 3.87
C LEU A 121 11.71 -1.47 2.73
N VAL A 122 11.61 -0.29 2.11
CA VAL A 122 12.48 0.03 0.98
C VAL A 122 13.84 0.54 1.41
N GLY A 123 13.97 0.93 2.67
CA GLY A 123 15.22 1.44 3.18
C GLY A 123 15.45 2.90 2.78
N THR A 124 16.64 3.38 3.06
CA THR A 124 17.00 4.74 2.70
C THR A 124 17.67 4.75 1.34
N PRO A 125 17.55 5.84 0.60
CA PRO A 125 18.23 5.94 -0.70
C PRO A 125 19.73 5.84 -0.52
N ALA A 126 20.37 5.30 -1.51
CA ALA A 126 21.83 5.15 -1.49
C ALA A 126 22.52 6.49 -1.64
#